data_7d93d80298f7f0fa31d2c305e1a87122
#
_entry.id   7d93d80298f7f0fa31d2c305e1a87122
#
_cell.length_a   1.000
_cell.length_b   1.000
_cell.length_c   1.000
_cell.angle_alpha   90.00
_cell.angle_beta   90.00
_cell.angle_gamma   90.00
#
_symmetry.space_group_name_H-M   'P 1'
#
loop_
_entity.id
_entity.type
_entity.pdbx_description
1 polymer ?
#
loop_
_entity_poly.entity_id
_entity_poly.type
_entity_poly.pdbx_seq_one_letter_code
_entity_poly.pdbx_strand_id
1 'polypeptide(L)'
;FHWEGAYAVDGSLLQVTPERSSVYERVLRETDYRALAAIQAEFERAARNAPIRVTTPAGTDLTFRLGDRPVTKQDGDASAARARLGRNLIDREVELPAGAMRVAPIEESVSGQIAFPPGMWGGERVEGLVMRISAGRVISITATTGTAAVERELTQAGDGGRSFREFALGFNPLLAIPDAGERWIPYYGYGAGVVRLSLGDNTELGGRVGGGYVRWNFFTDATVTIGDETWVSGGKLIRGSR
;
A
#
# COMPACT_ATOMS: atom_id res chain seq x y z
N PHE A 1 14.34 19.86 4.46
CA PHE A 1 13.48 18.73 4.09
C PHE A 1 14.29 17.47 4.28
N HIS A 2 13.71 16.51 4.98
CA HIS A 2 14.28 15.18 5.13
C HIS A 2 13.46 14.24 4.25
N TRP A 3 14.08 13.74 3.18
CA TRP A 3 13.42 12.78 2.30
C TRP A 3 13.66 11.37 2.82
N GLU A 4 12.58 10.64 3.00
CA GLU A 4 12.58 9.24 3.40
C GLU A 4 11.76 8.39 2.43
N GLY A 5 11.72 7.09 2.67
CA GLY A 5 10.77 6.21 1.99
C GLY A 5 11.18 5.75 0.60
N ALA A 6 12.48 5.61 0.33
CA ALA A 6 12.98 4.87 -0.82
C ALA A 6 13.19 3.40 -0.45
N TYR A 7 12.72 2.47 -1.28
CA TYR A 7 12.82 1.04 -1.01
C TYR A 7 13.33 0.27 -2.24
N ALA A 8 14.10 -0.77 -2.01
CA ALA A 8 14.35 -1.77 -3.03
C ALA A 8 13.06 -2.56 -3.33
N VAL A 9 13.03 -3.28 -4.44
CA VAL A 9 11.84 -4.06 -4.84
C VAL A 9 11.54 -5.23 -3.88
N ASP A 10 12.49 -5.60 -3.04
CA ASP A 10 12.29 -6.57 -1.94
C ASP A 10 11.78 -5.93 -0.64
N GLY A 11 11.50 -4.62 -0.65
CA GLY A 11 11.00 -3.85 0.47
C GLY A 11 12.06 -3.39 1.47
N SER A 12 13.35 -3.66 1.23
CA SER A 12 14.42 -3.14 2.09
C SER A 12 14.58 -1.62 1.91
N LEU A 13 14.85 -0.92 3.01
CA LEU A 13 15.04 0.52 2.99
C LEU A 13 16.32 0.88 2.25
N LEU A 14 16.23 1.85 1.34
CA LEU A 14 17.36 2.40 0.61
C LEU A 14 17.72 3.80 1.13
N GLN A 15 18.99 4.11 1.07
CA GLN A 15 19.45 5.47 1.31
C GLN A 15 18.94 6.41 0.21
N VAL A 16 18.42 7.58 0.60
CA VAL A 16 18.04 8.63 -0.36
C VAL A 16 19.29 9.39 -0.77
N THR A 17 19.77 9.10 -1.98
CA THR A 17 20.90 9.78 -2.61
C THR A 17 20.46 11.13 -3.21
N PRO A 18 21.40 12.03 -3.60
CA PRO A 18 21.05 13.26 -4.32
C PRO A 18 20.21 13.00 -5.59
N GLU A 19 20.50 11.93 -6.32
CA GLU A 19 19.76 11.56 -7.54
C GLU A 19 18.31 11.17 -7.18
N ARG A 20 18.09 10.36 -6.14
CA ARG A 20 16.76 10.02 -5.66
C ARG A 20 16.02 11.24 -5.09
N SER A 21 16.73 12.13 -4.39
CA SER A 21 16.18 13.40 -3.90
C SER A 21 15.70 14.28 -5.04
N SER A 22 16.44 14.36 -6.14
CA SER A 22 16.07 15.16 -7.32
C SER A 22 14.76 14.66 -7.96
N VAL A 23 14.48 13.34 -7.90
CA VAL A 23 13.19 12.79 -8.32
C VAL A 23 12.06 13.39 -7.47
N TYR A 24 12.20 13.39 -6.14
CA TYR A 24 11.17 13.91 -5.26
C TYR A 24 10.94 15.42 -5.44
N GLU A 25 12.00 16.20 -5.61
CA GLU A 25 11.89 17.63 -5.90
C GLU A 25 11.16 17.91 -7.22
N ARG A 26 11.46 17.13 -8.25
CA ARG A 26 10.74 17.20 -9.53
C ARG A 26 9.26 16.89 -9.36
N VAL A 27 8.95 15.81 -8.66
CA VAL A 27 7.58 15.37 -8.39
C VAL A 27 6.76 16.45 -7.69
N LEU A 28 7.34 17.15 -6.71
CA LEU A 28 6.66 18.25 -6.03
C LEU A 28 6.26 19.38 -6.99
N ARG A 29 7.10 19.69 -7.97
CA ARG A 29 6.88 20.79 -8.91
C ARG A 29 6.01 20.43 -10.10
N GLU A 30 6.09 19.18 -10.57
CA GLU A 30 5.53 18.76 -11.85
C GLU A 30 4.26 17.91 -11.71
N THR A 31 3.89 17.47 -10.51
CA THR A 31 2.66 16.71 -10.31
C THR A 31 1.44 17.56 -10.67
N ASP A 32 0.60 17.03 -11.57
CA ASP A 32 -0.75 17.57 -11.76
C ASP A 32 -1.65 17.08 -10.60
N TYR A 33 -1.70 17.89 -9.55
CA TYR A 33 -2.47 17.57 -8.34
C TYR A 33 -3.98 17.48 -8.62
N ARG A 34 -4.49 18.17 -9.66
CA ARG A 34 -5.93 18.09 -10.01
C ARG A 34 -6.25 16.76 -10.68
N ALA A 35 -5.41 16.34 -11.63
CA ALA A 35 -5.55 15.03 -12.27
C ALA A 35 -5.38 13.91 -11.22
N LEU A 36 -4.40 14.03 -10.32
CA LEU A 36 -4.17 13.08 -9.23
C LEU A 36 -5.39 12.96 -8.31
N ALA A 37 -5.94 14.06 -7.85
CA ALA A 37 -7.13 14.06 -7.00
C ALA A 37 -8.36 13.48 -7.73
N ALA A 38 -8.51 13.77 -9.03
CA ALA A 38 -9.61 13.28 -9.85
C ALA A 38 -9.58 11.74 -9.98
N ILE A 39 -8.42 11.15 -10.31
CA ILE A 39 -8.30 9.70 -10.47
C ILE A 39 -8.47 8.98 -9.13
N GLN A 40 -7.96 9.54 -8.03
CA GLN A 40 -8.17 8.98 -6.69
C GLN A 40 -9.66 9.02 -6.29
N ALA A 41 -10.38 10.08 -6.60
CA ALA A 41 -11.82 10.19 -6.35
C ALA A 41 -12.63 9.20 -7.22
N GLU A 42 -12.21 8.96 -8.46
CA GLU A 42 -12.83 7.97 -9.35
C GLU A 42 -12.64 6.56 -8.80
N PHE A 43 -11.41 6.21 -8.39
CA PHE A 43 -11.10 4.92 -7.77
C PHE A 43 -11.93 4.69 -6.50
N GLU A 44 -11.96 5.68 -5.58
CA GLU A 44 -12.73 5.58 -4.36
C GLU A 44 -14.21 5.32 -4.65
N ARG A 45 -14.80 6.04 -5.61
CA ARG A 45 -16.21 5.87 -5.99
C ARG A 45 -16.49 4.46 -6.52
N ALA A 46 -15.62 3.93 -7.38
CA ALA A 46 -15.75 2.57 -7.88
C ALA A 46 -15.63 1.53 -6.73
N ALA A 47 -14.62 1.69 -5.88
CA ALA A 47 -14.31 0.77 -4.78
C ALA A 47 -15.38 0.75 -3.67
N ARG A 48 -16.17 1.80 -3.52
CA ARG A 48 -17.31 1.83 -2.59
C ARG A 48 -18.44 0.88 -3.02
N ASN A 49 -18.61 0.68 -4.32
CA ASN A 49 -19.74 -0.06 -4.89
C ASN A 49 -19.43 -1.54 -5.16
N ALA A 50 -18.16 -1.93 -5.23
CA ALA A 50 -17.75 -3.28 -5.58
C ALA A 50 -16.55 -3.76 -4.74
N PRO A 51 -16.32 -5.07 -4.62
CA PRO A 51 -15.13 -5.58 -3.97
C PRO A 51 -13.87 -5.24 -4.78
N ILE A 52 -12.78 -5.00 -4.07
CA ILE A 52 -11.44 -4.93 -4.65
C ILE A 52 -10.83 -6.34 -4.58
N ARG A 53 -10.21 -6.78 -5.67
CA ARG A 53 -9.38 -7.98 -5.72
C ARG A 53 -7.98 -7.61 -6.16
N VAL A 54 -6.99 -8.13 -5.45
CA VAL A 54 -5.57 -7.98 -5.76
C VAL A 54 -4.99 -9.34 -6.07
N THR A 55 -4.36 -9.48 -7.23
CA THR A 55 -3.64 -10.70 -7.63
C THR A 55 -2.21 -10.38 -8.02
N THR A 56 -1.30 -11.35 -7.87
CA THR A 56 0.08 -11.28 -8.38
C THR A 56 0.48 -12.59 -9.05
N PRO A 57 1.47 -12.57 -9.97
CA PRO A 57 2.02 -13.79 -10.56
C PRO A 57 2.57 -14.77 -9.51
N ALA A 58 3.06 -14.26 -8.37
CA ALA A 58 3.57 -15.06 -7.26
C ALA A 58 2.49 -15.82 -6.48
N GLY A 59 1.20 -15.54 -6.73
CA GLY A 59 0.09 -16.26 -6.14
C GLY A 59 -0.71 -15.50 -5.09
N THR A 60 -0.51 -14.18 -4.92
CA THR A 60 -1.48 -13.37 -4.17
C THR A 60 -2.84 -13.45 -4.86
N ASP A 61 -3.89 -13.67 -4.08
CA ASP A 61 -5.29 -13.55 -4.48
C ASP A 61 -6.09 -13.15 -3.24
N LEU A 62 -6.29 -11.85 -3.09
CA LEU A 62 -6.91 -11.26 -1.91
C LEU A 62 -8.09 -10.40 -2.34
N THR A 63 -9.23 -10.59 -1.68
CA THR A 63 -10.45 -9.80 -1.92
C THR A 63 -10.90 -9.13 -0.63
N PHE A 64 -11.42 -7.90 -0.75
CA PHE A 64 -11.94 -7.12 0.36
C PHE A 64 -12.92 -6.03 -0.10
N ARG A 65 -13.61 -5.41 0.87
CA ARG A 65 -14.55 -4.30 0.65
C ARG A 65 -14.17 -3.09 1.51
N LEU A 66 -14.39 -1.90 0.97
CA LEU A 66 -14.17 -0.66 1.71
C LEU A 66 -15.36 -0.30 2.62
N GLY A 67 -16.60 -0.52 2.15
CA GLY A 67 -17.79 -0.04 2.85
C GLY A 67 -17.70 1.45 3.15
N ASP A 68 -18.05 1.85 4.38
CA ASP A 68 -17.99 3.24 4.84
C ASP A 68 -16.65 3.62 5.50
N ARG A 69 -15.62 2.79 5.34
CA ARG A 69 -14.30 3.08 5.90
C ARG A 69 -13.74 4.39 5.36
N PRO A 70 -13.06 5.16 6.21
CA PRO A 70 -12.31 6.32 5.76
C PRO A 70 -11.30 5.94 4.69
N VAL A 71 -11.18 6.78 3.68
CA VAL A 71 -10.14 6.68 2.67
C VAL A 71 -9.25 7.90 2.81
N THR A 72 -7.97 7.69 3.12
CA THR A 72 -6.97 8.74 3.16
C THR A 72 -6.40 8.92 1.76
N LYS A 73 -6.58 10.11 1.18
CA LYS A 73 -6.05 10.47 -0.14
C LYS A 73 -4.87 11.41 0.05
N GLN A 74 -3.71 10.98 -0.42
CA GLN A 74 -2.52 11.83 -0.51
C GLN A 74 -2.51 12.48 -1.89
N ASP A 75 -3.36 13.49 -2.05
CA ASP A 75 -3.61 14.24 -3.29
C ASP A 75 -2.97 15.63 -3.30
N GLY A 76 -2.27 16.00 -2.22
CA GLY A 76 -1.62 17.29 -2.05
C GLY A 76 -2.58 18.45 -1.66
N ASP A 77 -3.86 18.16 -1.38
CA ASP A 77 -4.81 19.17 -0.93
C ASP A 77 -4.52 19.61 0.52
N ALA A 78 -3.91 20.79 0.68
CA ALA A 78 -3.62 21.44 1.96
C ALA A 78 -4.64 22.53 2.33
N SER A 79 -5.82 22.53 1.70
CA SER A 79 -6.83 23.58 1.92
C SER A 79 -7.43 23.53 3.33
N ALA A 80 -7.88 24.69 3.80
CA ALA A 80 -8.64 24.78 5.04
C ALA A 80 -9.97 24.00 4.98
N ALA A 81 -10.53 23.78 3.80
CA ALA A 81 -11.70 22.94 3.60
C ALA A 81 -11.37 21.48 3.91
N ARG A 82 -10.26 20.97 3.40
CA ARG A 82 -9.76 19.61 3.69
C ARG A 82 -9.49 19.43 5.18
N ALA A 83 -8.80 20.38 5.82
CA ALA A 83 -8.49 20.33 7.24
C ALA A 83 -9.74 20.24 8.14
N ARG A 84 -10.84 20.88 7.74
CA ARG A 84 -12.13 20.83 8.48
C ARG A 84 -12.84 19.49 8.36
N LEU A 85 -12.56 18.70 7.31
CA LEU A 85 -13.17 17.38 7.11
C LEU A 85 -12.43 16.27 7.87
N GLY A 86 -11.21 16.53 8.29
CA GLY A 86 -10.38 15.55 8.98
C GLY A 86 -10.93 15.21 10.38
N ARG A 87 -11.05 13.91 10.67
CA ARG A 87 -11.54 13.38 11.96
C ARG A 87 -10.41 13.20 12.96
N ASN A 88 -9.19 13.02 12.47
CA ASN A 88 -7.98 12.82 13.24
C ASN A 88 -6.78 13.50 12.56
N LEU A 89 -5.57 13.34 13.11
CA LEU A 89 -4.37 13.95 12.55
C LEU A 89 -4.02 13.40 11.16
N ILE A 90 -4.14 12.10 10.95
CA ILE A 90 -3.84 11.45 9.66
C ILE A 90 -4.75 11.97 8.53
N ASP A 91 -6.04 12.19 8.82
CA ASP A 91 -6.96 12.75 7.82
C ASP A 91 -6.58 14.17 7.38
N ARG A 92 -5.84 14.91 8.22
CA ARG A 92 -5.37 16.28 7.97
C ARG A 92 -3.93 16.32 7.46
N GLU A 93 -3.23 15.22 7.51
CA GLU A 93 -1.86 15.12 7.05
C GLU A 93 -1.80 15.29 5.53
N VAL A 94 -0.87 16.11 5.09
CA VAL A 94 -0.56 16.29 3.67
C VAL A 94 0.84 15.74 3.46
N GLU A 95 0.90 14.53 2.94
CA GLU A 95 2.17 13.92 2.56
C GLU A 95 2.60 14.39 1.18
N LEU A 96 3.83 14.84 1.07
CA LEU A 96 4.47 15.27 -0.15
C LEU A 96 5.83 14.58 -0.29
N PRO A 97 6.12 14.00 -1.45
CA PRO A 97 5.33 13.95 -2.70
C PRO A 97 3.99 13.20 -2.55
N ALA A 98 2.93 13.79 -3.12
CA ALA A 98 1.61 13.18 -3.11
C ALA A 98 1.49 12.00 -4.09
N GLY A 99 0.58 11.06 -3.87
CA GLY A 99 0.41 9.99 -4.84
C GLY A 99 -0.45 8.82 -4.46
N ALA A 100 -0.70 8.54 -3.19
CA ALA A 100 -1.38 7.31 -2.81
C ALA A 100 -2.79 7.52 -2.25
N MET A 101 -3.58 6.46 -2.33
CA MET A 101 -4.74 6.25 -1.47
C MET A 101 -4.45 5.14 -0.48
N ARG A 102 -4.94 5.30 0.75
CA ARG A 102 -4.78 4.33 1.84
C ARG A 102 -6.14 4.07 2.50
N VAL A 103 -6.41 2.81 2.83
CA VAL A 103 -7.63 2.42 3.50
C VAL A 103 -7.42 1.17 4.36
N ALA A 104 -7.99 1.16 5.56
CA ALA A 104 -8.24 -0.07 6.31
C ALA A 104 -9.57 -0.64 5.82
N PRO A 105 -9.62 -1.76 5.07
CA PRO A 105 -10.87 -2.35 4.64
C PRO A 105 -11.72 -2.81 5.83
N ILE A 106 -12.96 -3.16 5.58
CA ILE A 106 -13.77 -3.89 6.58
C ILE A 106 -13.05 -5.20 6.86
N GLU A 107 -12.55 -5.39 8.08
CA GLU A 107 -11.68 -6.49 8.44
C GLU A 107 -12.30 -7.85 8.08
N GLU A 108 -13.58 -8.05 8.41
CA GLU A 108 -14.29 -9.30 8.15
C GLU A 108 -14.45 -9.61 6.65
N SER A 109 -14.30 -8.61 5.80
CA SER A 109 -14.39 -8.79 4.34
C SER A 109 -13.08 -9.25 3.70
N VAL A 110 -11.96 -9.16 4.43
CA VAL A 110 -10.64 -9.48 3.87
C VAL A 110 -10.43 -10.98 3.89
N SER A 111 -10.34 -11.60 2.72
CA SER A 111 -10.18 -13.05 2.58
C SER A 111 -9.36 -13.42 1.36
N GLY A 112 -8.62 -14.53 1.44
CA GLY A 112 -7.78 -15.05 0.38
C GLY A 112 -6.38 -15.37 0.85
N GLN A 113 -5.39 -15.04 0.04
CA GLN A 113 -3.98 -15.25 0.39
C GLN A 113 -3.08 -14.13 -0.14
N ILE A 114 -1.97 -13.91 0.55
CA ILE A 114 -0.90 -13.02 0.12
C ILE A 114 0.37 -13.86 -0.05
N ALA A 115 0.91 -13.90 -1.28
CA ALA A 115 2.24 -14.41 -1.57
C ALA A 115 3.21 -13.23 -1.57
N PHE A 116 4.07 -13.18 -0.58
CA PHE A 116 4.99 -12.05 -0.39
C PHE A 116 6.23 -12.18 -1.26
N PRO A 117 6.78 -11.08 -1.76
CA PRO A 117 8.12 -11.11 -2.35
C PRO A 117 9.15 -11.54 -1.30
N PRO A 118 10.30 -12.08 -1.73
CA PRO A 118 11.41 -12.36 -0.81
C PRO A 118 11.77 -11.10 0.00
N GLY A 119 11.95 -11.26 1.31
CA GLY A 119 12.21 -10.10 2.19
C GLY A 119 12.74 -10.51 3.55
N MET A 120 13.03 -9.52 4.40
CA MET A 120 13.52 -9.73 5.76
C MET A 120 12.37 -9.80 6.75
N TRP A 121 12.34 -10.84 7.58
CA TRP A 121 11.36 -11.02 8.66
C TRP A 121 12.11 -11.47 9.92
N GLY A 122 11.85 -10.80 11.03
CA GLY A 122 12.52 -11.14 12.29
C GLY A 122 14.05 -11.18 12.20
N GLY A 123 14.62 -10.36 11.31
CA GLY A 123 16.07 -10.30 11.05
C GLY A 123 16.62 -11.39 10.11
N GLU A 124 15.79 -12.27 9.57
CA GLU A 124 16.17 -13.35 8.65
C GLU A 124 15.55 -13.18 7.27
N ARG A 125 16.25 -13.63 6.23
CA ARG A 125 15.71 -13.67 4.87
C ARG A 125 14.67 -14.77 4.73
N VAL A 126 13.49 -14.41 4.21
CA VAL A 126 12.36 -15.33 4.00
C VAL A 126 12.01 -15.36 2.52
N GLU A 127 11.78 -16.57 2.01
CA GLU A 127 11.42 -16.80 0.61
C GLU A 127 10.21 -17.72 0.49
N GLY A 128 9.39 -17.49 -0.56
CA GLY A 128 8.20 -18.27 -0.82
C GLY A 128 7.12 -18.14 0.28
N LEU A 129 7.09 -17.00 0.97
CA LEU A 129 6.13 -16.76 2.03
C LEU A 129 4.73 -16.59 1.47
N VAL A 130 3.82 -17.42 1.96
CA VAL A 130 2.38 -17.31 1.70
C VAL A 130 1.63 -17.28 3.02
N MET A 131 0.77 -16.28 3.19
CA MET A 131 -0.16 -16.19 4.31
C MET A 131 -1.60 -16.32 3.80
N ARG A 132 -2.37 -17.22 4.38
CA ARG A 132 -3.82 -17.27 4.15
C ARG A 132 -4.52 -16.38 5.15
N ILE A 133 -5.50 -15.64 4.65
CA ILE A 133 -6.26 -14.66 5.43
C ILE A 133 -7.73 -15.05 5.37
N SER A 134 -8.40 -15.03 6.51
CA SER A 134 -9.83 -15.17 6.64
C SER A 134 -10.36 -14.14 7.63
N ALA A 135 -11.38 -13.42 7.23
CA ALA A 135 -11.99 -12.35 8.03
C ALA A 135 -10.93 -11.38 8.62
N GLY A 136 -9.95 -10.99 7.78
CA GLY A 136 -8.89 -10.06 8.15
C GLY A 136 -7.78 -10.64 9.03
N ARG A 137 -7.82 -11.93 9.37
CA ARG A 137 -6.82 -12.59 10.23
C ARG A 137 -5.98 -13.59 9.45
N VAL A 138 -4.69 -13.58 9.71
CA VAL A 138 -3.76 -14.62 9.20
C VAL A 138 -4.07 -15.93 9.91
N ILE A 139 -4.54 -16.93 9.15
CA ILE A 139 -4.93 -18.25 9.65
C ILE A 139 -3.91 -19.34 9.34
N SER A 140 -3.01 -19.11 8.38
CA SER A 140 -1.91 -20.04 8.11
C SER A 140 -0.73 -19.28 7.49
N ILE A 141 0.47 -19.76 7.77
CA ILE A 141 1.74 -19.23 7.28
C ILE A 141 2.55 -20.39 6.74
N THR A 142 3.01 -20.26 5.51
CA THR A 142 3.96 -21.21 4.89
C THR A 142 5.06 -20.41 4.19
N ALA A 143 6.28 -20.95 4.18
CA ALA A 143 7.39 -20.37 3.43
C ALA A 143 8.33 -21.47 2.96
N THR A 144 9.07 -21.21 1.90
CA THR A 144 10.15 -22.13 1.46
C THR A 144 11.29 -22.11 2.47
N THR A 145 11.61 -20.90 2.98
CA THR A 145 12.62 -20.68 4.04
C THR A 145 12.15 -19.64 5.04
N GLY A 146 12.56 -19.74 6.30
CA GLY A 146 12.39 -18.70 7.32
C GLY A 146 11.01 -18.63 7.97
N THR A 147 10.15 -19.66 7.87
CA THR A 147 8.82 -19.67 8.52
C THR A 147 8.90 -19.33 10.01
N ALA A 148 9.88 -19.86 10.73
CA ALA A 148 10.05 -19.60 12.15
C ALA A 148 10.34 -18.12 12.46
N ALA A 149 11.05 -17.42 11.60
CA ALA A 149 11.32 -15.99 11.76
C ALA A 149 10.04 -15.14 11.62
N VAL A 150 9.20 -15.50 10.63
CA VAL A 150 7.88 -14.87 10.46
C VAL A 150 7.01 -15.08 11.69
N GLU A 151 6.92 -16.32 12.17
CA GLU A 151 6.14 -16.68 13.35
C GLU A 151 6.59 -15.91 14.60
N ARG A 152 7.93 -15.79 14.82
CA ARG A 152 8.49 -15.01 15.92
C ARG A 152 8.09 -13.53 15.83
N GLU A 153 8.26 -12.91 14.65
CA GLU A 153 7.93 -11.49 14.46
C GLU A 153 6.46 -11.21 14.74
N LEU A 154 5.55 -12.01 14.16
CA LEU A 154 4.12 -11.84 14.35
C LEU A 154 3.66 -12.16 15.78
N THR A 155 4.33 -13.09 16.46
CA THR A 155 4.05 -13.39 17.88
C THR A 155 4.50 -12.24 18.79
N GLN A 156 5.67 -11.66 18.52
CA GLN A 156 6.16 -10.48 19.26
C GLN A 156 5.28 -9.24 19.04
N ALA A 157 4.69 -9.12 17.86
CA ALA A 157 3.74 -8.06 17.52
C ALA A 157 2.36 -8.21 18.21
N GLY A 158 2.12 -9.33 18.89
CA GLY A 158 0.85 -9.60 19.57
C GLY A 158 -0.33 -9.79 18.60
N ASP A 159 -1.54 -9.53 19.07
CA ASP A 159 -2.77 -9.76 18.30
C ASP A 159 -2.84 -8.94 16.99
N GLY A 160 -2.28 -7.75 16.99
CA GLY A 160 -2.20 -6.90 15.80
C GLY A 160 -1.34 -7.52 14.70
N GLY A 161 -0.25 -8.24 15.02
CA GLY A 161 0.67 -8.79 14.05
C GLY A 161 0.04 -9.73 13.02
N ARG A 162 -1.00 -10.46 13.42
CA ARG A 162 -1.73 -11.38 12.53
C ARG A 162 -2.96 -10.78 11.89
N SER A 163 -3.08 -9.47 11.85
CA SER A 163 -4.22 -8.76 11.27
C SER A 163 -3.83 -8.05 9.99
N PHE A 164 -4.72 -8.10 8.99
CA PHE A 164 -4.59 -7.25 7.81
C PHE A 164 -4.84 -5.80 8.21
N ARG A 165 -3.90 -4.92 7.88
CA ARG A 165 -3.94 -3.52 8.25
C ARG A 165 -4.60 -2.66 7.19
N GLU A 166 -3.96 -2.61 6.02
CA GLU A 166 -4.33 -1.67 4.97
C GLU A 166 -4.07 -2.20 3.56
N PHE A 167 -4.86 -1.68 2.65
CA PHE A 167 -4.55 -1.60 1.24
C PHE A 167 -4.16 -0.17 0.90
N ALA A 168 -3.04 0.01 0.18
CA ALA A 168 -2.70 1.27 -0.45
C ALA A 168 -2.38 1.06 -1.92
N LEU A 169 -2.75 2.05 -2.75
CA LEU A 169 -2.45 2.09 -4.18
C LEU A 169 -1.83 3.43 -4.53
N GLY A 170 -0.70 3.38 -5.25
CA GLY A 170 -0.05 4.54 -5.82
C GLY A 170 -0.68 4.97 -7.14
N PHE A 171 -0.78 6.28 -7.34
CA PHE A 171 -1.38 6.91 -8.51
C PHE A 171 -0.46 7.92 -9.21
N ASN A 172 0.63 8.37 -8.57
CA ASN A 172 1.47 9.41 -9.16
C ASN A 172 2.41 8.84 -10.24
N PRO A 173 2.24 9.21 -11.52
CA PRO A 173 3.07 8.67 -12.61
C PRO A 173 4.54 9.09 -12.50
N LEU A 174 4.84 10.23 -11.87
CA LEU A 174 6.22 10.71 -11.68
C LEU A 174 6.98 9.95 -10.57
N LEU A 175 6.26 9.18 -9.74
CA LEU A 175 6.80 8.27 -8.72
C LEU A 175 6.73 6.80 -9.18
N ALA A 176 6.32 6.52 -10.41
CA ALA A 176 6.31 5.15 -10.91
C ALA A 176 7.71 4.53 -10.84
N ILE A 177 7.75 3.20 -10.67
CA ILE A 177 9.02 2.47 -10.66
C ILE A 177 9.73 2.72 -11.99
N PRO A 178 11.03 3.08 -11.99
CA PRO A 178 11.76 3.31 -13.23
C PRO A 178 11.74 2.09 -14.15
N ASP A 179 11.41 2.28 -15.42
CA ASP A 179 11.44 1.22 -16.44
C ASP A 179 12.87 0.84 -16.87
N ALA A 180 13.82 1.75 -16.63
CA ALA A 180 15.23 1.57 -16.98
C ALA A 180 16.16 1.92 -15.82
N GLY A 181 17.31 1.27 -15.75
CA GLY A 181 18.29 1.46 -14.68
C GLY A 181 17.95 0.66 -13.41
N GLU A 182 18.37 1.16 -12.26
CA GLU A 182 18.07 0.54 -10.98
C GLU A 182 16.56 0.63 -10.68
N ARG A 183 15.93 -0.50 -10.46
CA ARG A 183 14.52 -0.54 -10.05
C ARG A 183 14.41 -0.33 -8.54
N TRP A 184 13.69 0.70 -8.15
CA TRP A 184 13.42 1.00 -6.75
C TRP A 184 12.00 1.56 -6.60
N ILE A 185 11.46 1.51 -5.40
CA ILE A 185 10.12 1.96 -5.08
C ILE A 185 10.24 3.36 -4.47
N PRO A 186 9.85 4.41 -5.21
CA PRO A 186 9.89 5.78 -4.68
C PRO A 186 8.83 6.00 -3.61
N TYR A 187 9.19 6.81 -2.64
CA TYR A 187 8.34 7.45 -1.64
C TYR A 187 7.17 6.59 -1.17
N TYR A 188 7.45 5.62 -0.30
CA TYR A 188 6.46 4.74 0.33
C TYR A 188 5.53 3.98 -0.65
N GLY A 189 5.95 3.84 -1.93
CA GLY A 189 5.14 3.17 -2.95
C GLY A 189 3.98 4.02 -3.49
N TYR A 190 4.12 5.35 -3.51
CA TYR A 190 3.08 6.28 -4.01
C TYR A 190 3.04 6.36 -5.53
N GLY A 191 3.97 5.70 -6.21
CA GLY A 191 4.04 5.62 -7.66
C GLY A 191 2.90 4.84 -8.29
N ALA A 192 2.46 5.29 -9.47
CA ALA A 192 1.35 4.70 -10.20
C ALA A 192 1.52 3.19 -10.40
N GLY A 193 0.53 2.41 -9.94
CA GLY A 193 0.49 0.96 -10.04
C GLY A 193 1.16 0.18 -8.92
N VAL A 194 1.89 0.83 -8.01
CA VAL A 194 2.45 0.15 -6.83
C VAL A 194 1.33 -0.13 -5.83
N VAL A 195 1.23 -1.38 -5.40
CA VAL A 195 0.30 -1.81 -4.35
C VAL A 195 1.06 -2.05 -3.05
N ARG A 196 0.49 -1.62 -1.94
CA ARG A 196 0.98 -1.96 -0.60
C ARG A 196 -0.11 -2.72 0.16
N LEU A 197 0.24 -3.92 0.65
CA LEU A 197 -0.59 -4.71 1.54
C LEU A 197 0.14 -4.80 2.88
N SER A 198 -0.49 -4.34 3.94
CA SER A 198 0.15 -4.20 5.24
C SER A 198 -0.52 -5.06 6.29
N LEU A 199 0.27 -5.46 7.30
CA LEU A 199 -0.21 -6.13 8.49
C LEU A 199 -0.07 -5.20 9.70
N GLY A 200 -0.97 -5.34 10.68
CA GLY A 200 -0.83 -4.67 11.96
C GLY A 200 -1.98 -3.75 12.37
N ASP A 201 -1.63 -2.75 13.17
CA ASP A 201 -2.53 -1.73 13.70
C ASP A 201 -3.10 -0.85 12.58
N ASN A 202 -4.43 -0.73 12.53
CA ASN A 202 -5.15 0.06 11.52
C ASN A 202 -6.03 1.18 12.13
N THR A 203 -5.86 1.48 13.41
CA THR A 203 -6.69 2.46 14.11
C THR A 203 -6.58 3.87 13.53
N GLU A 204 -5.40 4.28 13.09
CA GLU A 204 -5.18 5.58 12.43
C GLU A 204 -5.99 5.73 11.13
N LEU A 205 -6.28 4.61 10.45
CA LEU A 205 -7.07 4.56 9.22
C LEU A 205 -8.56 4.30 9.47
N GLY A 206 -8.99 4.36 10.74
CA GLY A 206 -10.37 4.10 11.13
C GLY A 206 -10.74 2.63 11.23
N GLY A 207 -9.76 1.74 11.31
CA GLY A 207 -9.95 0.33 11.62
C GLY A 207 -10.07 0.06 13.13
N ARG A 208 -10.20 -1.22 13.50
CA ARG A 208 -10.43 -1.67 14.88
C ARG A 208 -9.29 -2.45 15.49
N VAL A 209 -8.21 -2.66 14.73
CA VAL A 209 -7.05 -3.43 15.17
C VAL A 209 -6.01 -2.47 15.73
N GLY A 210 -5.73 -2.58 17.04
CA GLY A 210 -4.68 -1.83 17.74
C GLY A 210 -3.42 -2.66 17.95
N GLY A 211 -2.43 -2.08 18.69
CA GLY A 211 -1.22 -2.77 19.14
C GLY A 211 0.08 -2.16 18.64
N GLY A 212 0.03 -1.13 17.80
CA GLY A 212 1.19 -0.34 17.36
C GLY A 212 2.11 -1.02 16.33
N TYR A 213 1.94 -2.31 16.04
CA TYR A 213 2.74 -2.99 15.02
C TYR A 213 2.27 -2.58 13.62
N VAL A 214 3.21 -2.22 12.77
CA VAL A 214 2.95 -1.90 11.36
C VAL A 214 4.02 -2.53 10.49
N ARG A 215 3.59 -3.30 9.49
CA ARG A 215 4.47 -3.88 8.50
C ARG A 215 3.96 -3.60 7.10
N TRP A 216 4.69 -2.83 6.33
CA TRP A 216 4.42 -2.56 4.92
C TRP A 216 5.06 -3.63 4.02
N ASN A 217 4.31 -4.07 3.01
CA ASN A 217 4.82 -4.97 1.99
C ASN A 217 4.40 -4.43 0.63
N PHE A 218 5.35 -4.28 -0.29
CA PHE A 218 5.15 -3.68 -1.60
C PHE A 218 5.01 -4.75 -2.67
N PHE A 219 4.08 -4.52 -3.61
CA PHE A 219 3.81 -5.40 -4.75
C PHE A 219 3.89 -4.56 -6.01
N THR A 220 4.87 -4.85 -6.85
CA THR A 220 5.23 -4.04 -8.03
C THR A 220 4.75 -4.65 -9.35
N ASP A 221 4.11 -5.79 -9.27
CA ASP A 221 3.58 -6.60 -10.38
C ASP A 221 2.10 -6.98 -10.20
N ALA A 222 1.44 -6.31 -9.26
CA ALA A 222 0.07 -6.62 -8.91
C ALA A 222 -0.92 -6.24 -10.02
N THR A 223 -2.00 -7.01 -10.11
CA THR A 223 -3.22 -6.65 -10.83
C THR A 223 -4.30 -6.32 -9.81
N VAL A 224 -4.97 -5.18 -9.99
CA VAL A 224 -6.06 -4.71 -9.12
C VAL A 224 -7.32 -4.59 -9.95
N THR A 225 -8.38 -5.27 -9.51
CA THR A 225 -9.73 -5.14 -10.10
C THR A 225 -10.74 -4.64 -9.07
N ILE A 226 -11.72 -3.89 -9.53
CA ILE A 226 -12.89 -3.47 -8.76
C ILE A 226 -14.12 -4.01 -9.49
N GLY A 227 -14.77 -5.03 -8.90
CA GLY A 227 -15.73 -5.82 -9.66
C GLY A 227 -15.06 -6.39 -10.92
N ASP A 228 -15.65 -6.13 -12.09
CA ASP A 228 -15.14 -6.59 -13.38
C ASP A 228 -14.14 -5.60 -14.03
N GLU A 229 -13.90 -4.46 -13.40
CA GLU A 229 -13.03 -3.42 -13.98
C GLU A 229 -11.58 -3.57 -13.52
N THR A 230 -10.64 -3.65 -14.45
CA THR A 230 -9.20 -3.63 -14.15
C THR A 230 -8.69 -2.20 -14.03
N TRP A 231 -8.06 -1.90 -12.91
CA TRP A 231 -7.44 -0.59 -12.62
C TRP A 231 -5.92 -0.62 -12.73
N VAL A 232 -5.32 -1.71 -12.29
CA VAL A 232 -3.88 -1.96 -12.40
C VAL A 232 -3.68 -3.31 -13.07
N SER A 233 -2.78 -3.39 -14.02
CA SER A 233 -2.40 -4.63 -14.70
C SER A 233 -0.90 -4.82 -14.64
N GLY A 234 -0.45 -5.89 -13.95
CA GLY A 234 0.98 -6.21 -13.83
C GLY A 234 1.83 -5.04 -13.30
N GLY A 235 1.34 -4.32 -12.29
CA GLY A 235 2.02 -3.17 -11.69
C GLY A 235 1.89 -1.85 -12.47
N LYS A 236 1.10 -1.80 -13.53
CA LYS A 236 0.86 -0.56 -14.31
C LYS A 236 -0.57 -0.08 -14.10
N LEU A 237 -0.72 1.16 -13.67
CA LEU A 237 -2.02 1.83 -13.61
C LEU A 237 -2.52 2.05 -15.04
N ILE A 238 -3.67 1.47 -15.39
CA ILE A 238 -4.20 1.50 -16.77
C ILE A 238 -5.40 2.44 -16.94
N ARG A 239 -5.95 2.96 -15.83
CA ARG A 239 -6.97 4.02 -15.85
C ARG A 239 -6.36 5.37 -15.52
N GLY A 240 -6.88 6.42 -16.16
CA GLY A 240 -6.35 7.79 -16.02
C GLY A 240 -5.14 8.11 -16.92
N SER A 241 -4.75 7.20 -17.81
CA SER A 241 -3.67 7.40 -18.81
C SER A 241 -4.24 7.99 -20.13
N ARG A 242 -5.08 9.04 -20.03
CA ARG A 242 -5.54 9.79 -21.22
C ARG A 242 -4.95 11.18 -21.25
#